data_9140a21b11a0fdc8eb1bbae8cf4b7071
#
_entry.id   9140a21b11a0fdc8eb1bbae8cf4b7071
#
_cell.length_a   1.000
_cell.length_b   1.000
_cell.length_c   1.000
_cell.angle_alpha   90.00
_cell.angle_beta   90.00
_cell.angle_gamma   90.00
#
_symmetry.space_group_name_H-M   'P 1'
#
loop_
_entity.id
_entity.type
_entity.pdbx_description
1 polymer ?
#
loop_
_entity_poly.entity_id
_entity_poly.type
_entity_poly.pdbx_seq_one_letter_code
_entity_poly.pdbx_strand_id
1 'polypeptide(L)'
;MIWFGLKEPEQVHELTNRKGPVNKLKIERRYTPSFYSLLILCLGFMFCWVTYIQWQTSISTYMHLLGFSLSAYSTLWTINGLLILCGQPLIQWLMARLNITMMVQLLCGVIMFMLTFAVLANSQAYGGFVTAMVIITIGEILIFPAVPAIADRLAPNDKSGMYQGLVSGAANAGRTIGPLLGGLFYDGFGPSVLLYSCIFICGFAIICFGTYQRLLNTHHETETVKFNK
;
A
#
# COMPACT_ATOMS: atom_id res chain seq x y z
N MET A 1 -45.43 20.50 25.03
CA MET A 1 -46.00 20.51 23.68
C MET A 1 -45.63 21.83 23.05
N ILE A 2 -44.42 21.89 22.45
CA ILE A 2 -43.91 23.13 21.82
C ILE A 2 -43.61 22.77 20.36
N TRP A 3 -44.43 23.33 19.49
CA TRP A 3 -44.35 23.18 18.04
C TRP A 3 -43.36 24.24 17.49
N PHE A 4 -42.20 23.81 17.00
CA PHE A 4 -41.30 24.67 16.25
C PHE A 4 -41.63 24.55 14.77
N GLY A 5 -42.28 25.58 14.24
CA GLY A 5 -42.50 25.75 12.82
C GLY A 5 -41.18 26.08 12.10
N LEU A 6 -40.67 25.12 11.35
CA LEU A 6 -39.57 25.36 10.41
C LEU A 6 -40.14 26.04 9.18
N LYS A 7 -39.85 27.32 8.96
CA LYS A 7 -40.03 27.99 7.68
C LYS A 7 -39.07 27.40 6.67
N GLU A 8 -39.56 26.79 5.63
CA GLU A 8 -38.75 26.41 4.48
C GLU A 8 -38.20 27.70 3.80
N PRO A 9 -36.89 27.73 3.51
CA PRO A 9 -36.35 28.85 2.75
C PRO A 9 -36.73 28.73 1.27
N GLU A 10 -37.38 29.77 0.76
CA GLU A 10 -37.86 29.96 -0.63
C GLU A 10 -36.77 29.89 -1.72
N GLN A 11 -35.53 29.59 -1.36
CA GLN A 11 -34.38 29.53 -2.27
C GLN A 11 -34.17 28.18 -3.00
N VAL A 12 -34.96 27.16 -2.70
CA VAL A 12 -34.80 25.85 -3.36
C VAL A 12 -35.44 25.79 -4.76
N HIS A 13 -36.35 26.71 -5.07
CA HIS A 13 -37.07 26.68 -6.36
C HIS A 13 -36.34 27.35 -7.52
N GLU A 14 -35.30 28.17 -7.25
CA GLU A 14 -34.58 28.88 -8.34
C GLU A 14 -33.42 28.02 -8.95
N LEU A 15 -32.97 26.96 -8.29
CA LEU A 15 -31.87 26.13 -8.77
C LEU A 15 -32.27 25.04 -9.78
N THR A 16 -33.58 24.77 -9.94
CA THR A 16 -34.09 23.73 -10.84
C THR A 16 -34.29 24.20 -12.29
N ASN A 17 -34.18 25.49 -12.59
CA ASN A 17 -34.49 26.02 -13.93
C ASN A 17 -33.27 26.49 -14.75
N ARG A 18 -32.04 26.22 -14.32
CA ARG A 18 -30.83 26.34 -15.16
C ARG A 18 -30.54 25.03 -15.90
N LYS A 19 -31.42 24.68 -16.84
CA LYS A 19 -31.05 23.80 -17.95
C LYS A 19 -30.13 24.55 -18.91
N GLY A 20 -28.90 24.80 -18.49
CA GLY A 20 -27.80 25.04 -19.43
C GLY A 20 -27.61 23.80 -20.29
N PRO A 21 -27.11 23.92 -21.53
CA PRO A 21 -26.88 22.74 -22.37
C PRO A 21 -25.97 21.80 -21.60
N VAL A 22 -26.48 20.58 -21.36
CA VAL A 22 -25.65 19.46 -20.87
C VAL A 22 -24.62 19.25 -21.98
N ASN A 23 -23.50 19.97 -21.85
CA ASN A 23 -22.34 19.74 -22.66
C ASN A 23 -21.98 18.31 -22.37
N LYS A 24 -22.25 17.41 -23.32
CA LYS A 24 -21.78 16.04 -23.28
C LYS A 24 -20.28 16.15 -23.16
N LEU A 25 -19.79 16.14 -21.91
CA LEU A 25 -18.37 15.96 -21.61
C LEU A 25 -18.00 14.67 -22.33
N LYS A 26 -17.46 14.83 -23.53
CA LYS A 26 -16.71 13.80 -24.22
C LYS A 26 -15.67 13.39 -23.21
N ILE A 27 -15.92 12.29 -22.52
CA ILE A 27 -14.91 11.62 -21.70
C ILE A 27 -13.88 11.16 -22.71
N GLU A 28 -13.00 12.07 -23.10
CA GLU A 28 -11.75 11.68 -23.72
C GLU A 28 -11.01 10.89 -22.64
N ARG A 29 -11.20 9.56 -22.70
CA ARG A 29 -10.37 8.58 -21.99
C ARG A 29 -8.94 8.63 -22.57
N ARG A 30 -8.31 9.78 -22.55
CA ARG A 30 -6.85 9.85 -22.62
C ARG A 30 -6.37 9.48 -21.24
N TYR A 31 -6.17 8.19 -21.01
CA TYR A 31 -5.38 7.75 -19.90
C TYR A 31 -3.99 8.38 -20.07
N THR A 32 -3.72 9.39 -19.25
CA THR A 32 -2.41 10.03 -19.25
C THR A 32 -1.39 8.97 -18.81
N PRO A 33 -0.15 9.05 -19.29
CA PRO A 33 0.92 8.16 -18.83
C PRO A 33 1.08 8.08 -17.31
N SER A 34 0.74 9.15 -16.61
CA SER A 34 0.62 9.23 -15.17
C SER A 34 -0.38 8.19 -14.60
N PHE A 35 -1.47 7.90 -15.32
CA PHE A 35 -2.46 6.91 -14.88
C PHE A 35 -1.93 5.47 -14.99
N TYR A 36 -1.21 5.13 -16.06
CA TYR A 36 -0.57 3.80 -16.18
C TYR A 36 0.51 3.61 -15.11
N SER A 37 1.29 4.64 -14.83
CA SER A 37 2.27 4.62 -13.74
C SER A 37 1.61 4.38 -12.39
N LEU A 38 0.45 5.01 -12.12
CA LEU A 38 -0.35 4.75 -10.93
C LEU A 38 -0.82 3.29 -10.85
N LEU A 39 -1.32 2.71 -11.95
CA LEU A 39 -1.80 1.32 -11.94
C LEU A 39 -0.67 0.34 -11.59
N ILE A 40 0.54 0.55 -12.13
CA ILE A 40 1.70 -0.27 -11.83
C ILE A 40 2.14 -0.09 -10.37
N LEU A 41 2.12 1.14 -9.86
CA LEU A 41 2.38 1.44 -8.45
C LEU A 41 1.36 0.71 -7.55
N CYS A 42 0.07 0.77 -7.89
CA CYS A 42 -1.01 0.08 -7.18
C CYS A 42 -0.85 -1.45 -7.20
N LEU A 43 -0.41 -2.01 -8.33
CA LEU A 43 -0.13 -3.45 -8.43
C LEU A 43 1.02 -3.87 -7.50
N GLY A 44 2.12 -3.11 -7.48
CA GLY A 44 3.22 -3.34 -6.53
C GLY A 44 2.76 -3.24 -5.07
N PHE A 45 1.90 -2.27 -4.77
CA PHE A 45 1.33 -2.09 -3.43
C PHE A 45 0.39 -3.23 -3.04
N MET A 46 -0.41 -3.74 -3.97
CA MET A 46 -1.23 -4.93 -3.77
C MET A 46 -0.36 -6.14 -3.38
N PHE A 47 0.76 -6.38 -4.06
CA PHE A 47 1.69 -7.46 -3.70
C PHE A 47 2.29 -7.28 -2.30
N CYS A 48 2.63 -6.06 -1.90
CA CYS A 48 3.07 -5.79 -0.53
C CYS A 48 1.97 -6.16 0.49
N TRP A 49 0.70 -5.85 0.22
CA TRP A 49 -0.41 -6.23 1.10
C TRP A 49 -0.67 -7.73 1.13
N VAL A 50 -0.54 -8.44 -0.01
CA VAL A 50 -0.64 -9.91 -0.07
C VAL A 50 0.37 -10.57 0.88
N THR A 51 1.58 -10.07 0.93
CA THR A 51 2.63 -10.62 1.81
C THR A 51 2.45 -10.16 3.26
N TYR A 52 2.12 -8.90 3.49
CA TYR A 52 1.92 -8.36 4.84
C TYR A 52 0.78 -9.04 5.59
N ILE A 53 -0.33 -9.34 4.92
CA ILE A 53 -1.50 -9.95 5.56
C ILE A 53 -1.23 -11.38 6.06
N GLN A 54 -0.16 -12.05 5.59
CA GLN A 54 0.22 -13.37 6.08
C GLN A 54 0.55 -13.37 7.58
N TRP A 55 0.95 -12.23 8.14
CA TRP A 55 1.15 -12.08 9.58
C TRP A 55 -0.14 -12.29 10.37
N GLN A 56 -1.27 -11.85 9.83
CA GLN A 56 -2.57 -11.97 10.49
C GLN A 56 -3.25 -13.32 10.26
N THR A 57 -2.84 -14.03 9.23
CA THR A 57 -3.45 -15.30 8.81
C THR A 57 -2.50 -16.47 9.02
N SER A 58 -1.68 -16.78 8.06
CA SER A 58 -0.87 -17.99 8.02
C SER A 58 0.21 -18.05 9.10
N ILE A 59 0.85 -16.91 9.43
CA ILE A 59 1.94 -16.89 10.44
C ILE A 59 1.37 -17.09 11.85
N SER A 60 0.17 -16.57 12.15
CA SER A 60 -0.50 -16.83 13.43
C SER A 60 -0.77 -18.32 13.62
N THR A 61 -1.26 -18.99 12.58
CA THR A 61 -1.48 -20.44 12.56
C THR A 61 -0.16 -21.20 12.73
N TYR A 62 0.89 -20.80 12.02
CA TYR A 62 2.21 -21.40 12.12
C TYR A 62 2.81 -21.31 13.54
N MET A 63 2.71 -20.15 14.18
CA MET A 63 3.13 -19.97 15.57
C MET A 63 2.34 -20.87 16.52
N HIS A 64 1.03 -21.00 16.32
CA HIS A 64 0.20 -21.89 17.15
C HIS A 64 0.61 -23.36 17.03
N LEU A 65 0.91 -23.82 15.81
CA LEU A 65 1.41 -25.20 15.57
C LEU A 65 2.80 -25.45 16.18
N LEU A 66 3.64 -24.41 16.31
CA LEU A 66 4.91 -24.49 17.04
C LEU A 66 4.74 -24.44 18.55
N GLY A 67 3.52 -24.36 19.07
CA GLY A 67 3.21 -24.37 20.50
C GLY A 67 3.26 -23.01 21.18
N PHE A 68 3.36 -21.90 20.43
CA PHE A 68 3.32 -20.57 21.02
C PHE A 68 1.88 -20.18 21.40
N SER A 69 1.76 -19.51 22.54
CA SER A 69 0.46 -19.04 23.04
C SER A 69 -0.07 -17.87 22.21
N LEU A 70 -1.38 -17.66 22.26
CA LEU A 70 -2.02 -16.47 21.66
C LEU A 70 -1.48 -15.17 22.27
N SER A 71 -1.11 -15.18 23.55
CA SER A 71 -0.46 -14.05 24.21
C SER A 71 0.90 -13.70 23.59
N ALA A 72 1.71 -14.72 23.26
CA ALA A 72 2.99 -14.51 22.57
C ALA A 72 2.80 -13.86 21.19
N TYR A 73 1.80 -14.32 20.43
CA TYR A 73 1.44 -13.70 19.15
C TYR A 73 0.93 -12.25 19.33
N SER A 74 0.07 -11.98 20.31
CA SER A 74 -0.43 -10.62 20.59
C SER A 74 0.67 -9.66 21.00
N THR A 75 1.71 -10.16 21.70
CA THR A 75 2.87 -9.35 22.08
C THR A 75 3.61 -8.84 20.83
N LEU A 76 3.69 -9.61 19.74
CA LEU A 76 4.31 -9.16 18.48
C LEU A 76 3.57 -7.93 17.93
N TRP A 77 2.23 -7.93 17.97
CA TRP A 77 1.44 -6.78 17.51
C TRP A 77 1.57 -5.56 18.44
N THR A 78 1.78 -5.78 19.73
CA THR A 78 2.12 -4.70 20.65
C THR A 78 3.46 -4.06 20.30
N ILE A 79 4.47 -4.89 19.99
CA ILE A 79 5.79 -4.43 19.52
C ILE A 79 5.64 -3.65 18.20
N ASN A 80 4.87 -4.18 17.23
CA ASN A 80 4.58 -3.50 15.97
C ASN A 80 3.98 -2.11 16.21
N GLY A 81 2.91 -2.00 17.02
CA GLY A 81 2.25 -0.74 17.32
C GLY A 81 3.18 0.28 17.99
N LEU A 82 4.00 -0.14 18.96
CA LEU A 82 4.98 0.72 19.62
C LEU A 82 6.05 1.20 18.64
N LEU A 83 6.55 0.32 17.78
CA LEU A 83 7.52 0.66 16.76
C LEU A 83 6.96 1.65 15.73
N ILE A 84 5.69 1.50 15.32
CA ILE A 84 5.05 2.47 14.43
C ILE A 84 4.95 3.82 15.11
N LEU A 85 4.45 3.87 16.36
CA LEU A 85 4.24 5.11 17.08
C LEU A 85 5.54 5.91 17.27
N CYS A 86 6.62 5.22 17.65
CA CYS A 86 7.91 5.86 17.90
C CYS A 86 8.77 5.95 16.64
N GLY A 87 8.73 4.95 15.79
CA GLY A 87 9.61 4.80 14.64
C GLY A 87 9.15 5.62 13.43
N GLN A 88 7.85 5.78 13.22
CA GLN A 88 7.33 6.50 12.05
C GLN A 88 7.83 7.95 11.98
N PRO A 89 7.71 8.79 13.02
CA PRO A 89 8.23 10.15 12.98
C PRO A 89 9.76 10.20 12.83
N LEU A 90 10.47 9.27 13.48
CA LEU A 90 11.93 9.17 13.39
C LEU A 90 12.40 8.81 11.97
N ILE A 91 11.79 7.80 11.37
CA ILE A 91 12.15 7.36 10.02
C ILE A 91 11.80 8.45 8.99
N GLN A 92 10.65 9.08 9.10
CA GLN A 92 10.28 10.18 8.20
C GLN A 92 11.23 11.38 8.32
N TRP A 93 11.63 11.75 9.53
CA TRP A 93 12.63 12.79 9.76
C TRP A 93 13.98 12.40 9.13
N LEU A 94 14.43 11.15 9.31
CA LEU A 94 15.67 10.66 8.72
C LEU A 94 15.63 10.67 7.20
N MET A 95 14.53 10.20 6.59
CA MET A 95 14.33 10.21 5.13
C MET A 95 14.39 11.64 4.57
N ALA A 96 13.73 12.60 5.26
CA ALA A 96 13.76 13.99 4.86
C ALA A 96 15.17 14.60 4.99
N ARG A 97 15.89 14.31 6.09
CA ARG A 97 17.25 14.83 6.33
C ARG A 97 18.27 14.31 5.33
N LEU A 98 18.14 13.05 4.91
CA LEU A 98 19.04 12.40 3.95
C LEU A 98 18.62 12.63 2.49
N ASN A 99 17.55 13.41 2.23
CA ASN A 99 16.97 13.64 0.91
C ASN A 99 16.71 12.33 0.13
N ILE A 100 16.26 11.29 0.84
CA ILE A 100 16.01 9.99 0.22
C ILE A 100 14.76 10.09 -0.65
N THR A 101 14.87 9.64 -1.90
CA THR A 101 13.74 9.65 -2.83
C THR A 101 12.67 8.64 -2.40
N MET A 102 11.39 8.95 -2.66
CA MET A 102 10.29 8.03 -2.36
C MET A 102 10.46 6.65 -3.00
N MET A 103 11.13 6.60 -4.16
CA MET A 103 11.42 5.33 -4.82
C MET A 103 12.39 4.46 -4.03
N VAL A 104 13.49 5.05 -3.54
CA VAL A 104 14.46 4.34 -2.69
C VAL A 104 13.77 3.88 -1.40
N GLN A 105 12.91 4.72 -0.83
CA GLN A 105 12.10 4.39 0.35
C GLN A 105 11.22 3.15 0.09
N LEU A 106 10.51 3.08 -1.05
CA LEU A 106 9.70 1.92 -1.42
C LEU A 106 10.56 0.65 -1.57
N LEU A 107 11.67 0.75 -2.30
CA LEU A 107 12.56 -0.41 -2.53
C LEU A 107 13.16 -0.92 -1.21
N CYS A 108 13.64 -0.03 -0.34
CA CYS A 108 14.12 -0.41 0.99
C CYS A 108 13.03 -1.11 1.80
N GLY A 109 11.80 -0.60 1.75
CA GLY A 109 10.66 -1.21 2.44
C GLY A 109 10.35 -2.62 1.95
N VAL A 110 10.37 -2.86 0.62
CA VAL A 110 10.16 -4.21 0.07
C VAL A 110 11.32 -5.15 0.43
N ILE A 111 12.55 -4.67 0.44
CA ILE A 111 13.71 -5.45 0.89
C ILE A 111 13.54 -5.86 2.36
N MET A 112 13.02 -4.97 3.23
CA MET A 112 12.71 -5.34 4.62
C MET A 112 11.63 -6.43 4.67
N PHE A 113 10.61 -6.38 3.82
CA PHE A 113 9.61 -7.47 3.72
C PHE A 113 10.26 -8.80 3.31
N MET A 114 11.13 -8.80 2.30
CA MET A 114 11.86 -10.01 1.88
C MET A 114 12.72 -10.58 3.02
N LEU A 115 13.45 -9.72 3.73
CA LEU A 115 14.29 -10.12 4.87
C LEU A 115 13.45 -10.72 5.99
N THR A 116 12.26 -10.18 6.26
CA THR A 116 11.33 -10.73 7.24
C THR A 116 11.01 -12.20 6.96
N PHE A 117 10.60 -12.52 5.73
CA PHE A 117 10.27 -13.90 5.36
C PHE A 117 11.50 -14.81 5.31
N ALA A 118 12.67 -14.27 4.96
CA ALA A 118 13.92 -15.01 5.04
C ALA A 118 14.30 -15.37 6.50
N VAL A 119 14.11 -14.47 7.45
CA VAL A 119 14.31 -14.73 8.88
C VAL A 119 13.33 -15.80 9.37
N LEU A 120 12.04 -15.67 9.02
CA LEU A 120 11.01 -16.66 9.41
C LEU A 120 11.28 -18.05 8.82
N ALA A 121 11.77 -18.13 7.59
CA ALA A 121 12.08 -19.40 6.94
C ALA A 121 13.25 -20.16 7.65
N ASN A 122 14.11 -19.43 8.35
CA ASN A 122 15.30 -19.98 9.00
C ASN A 122 15.21 -20.04 10.54
N SER A 123 14.08 -19.67 11.13
CA SER A 123 13.95 -19.67 12.59
C SER A 123 12.56 -20.12 13.02
N GLN A 124 12.54 -21.07 13.97
CA GLN A 124 11.34 -21.54 14.66
C GLN A 124 11.26 -21.04 16.11
N ALA A 125 12.28 -20.32 16.57
CA ALA A 125 12.32 -19.76 17.90
C ALA A 125 11.51 -18.46 18.00
N TYR A 126 10.92 -18.17 19.16
CA TYR A 126 10.17 -16.93 19.39
C TYR A 126 10.96 -15.67 19.06
N GLY A 127 12.26 -15.64 19.38
CA GLY A 127 13.16 -14.53 19.03
C GLY A 127 13.23 -14.24 17.53
N GLY A 128 13.12 -15.28 16.68
CA GLY A 128 13.03 -15.11 15.23
C GLY A 128 11.75 -14.39 14.80
N PHE A 129 10.61 -14.72 15.40
CA PHE A 129 9.35 -14.01 15.16
C PHE A 129 9.40 -12.55 15.62
N VAL A 130 10.01 -12.27 16.78
CA VAL A 130 10.24 -10.89 17.26
C VAL A 130 11.12 -10.12 16.29
N THR A 131 12.24 -10.68 15.87
CA THR A 131 13.16 -10.05 14.90
C THR A 131 12.46 -9.79 13.57
N ALA A 132 11.73 -10.77 13.06
CA ALA A 132 10.96 -10.64 11.83
C ALA A 132 9.86 -9.56 11.94
N MET A 133 9.18 -9.46 13.09
CA MET A 133 8.18 -8.40 13.34
C MET A 133 8.82 -7.01 13.34
N VAL A 134 9.98 -6.85 13.95
CA VAL A 134 10.72 -5.57 13.93
C VAL A 134 11.09 -5.18 12.49
N ILE A 135 11.61 -6.11 11.71
CA ILE A 135 12.03 -5.86 10.32
C ILE A 135 10.83 -5.51 9.45
N ILE A 136 9.70 -6.26 9.54
CA ILE A 136 8.53 -5.95 8.72
C ILE A 136 7.91 -4.62 9.09
N THR A 137 7.91 -4.24 10.37
CA THR A 137 7.42 -2.95 10.83
C THR A 137 8.21 -1.78 10.23
N ILE A 138 9.53 -1.91 10.12
CA ILE A 138 10.35 -0.91 9.42
C ILE A 138 9.93 -0.80 7.96
N GLY A 139 9.74 -1.93 7.28
CA GLY A 139 9.23 -1.97 5.91
C GLY A 139 7.84 -1.33 5.76
N GLU A 140 6.94 -1.60 6.71
CA GLU A 140 5.59 -1.02 6.79
C GLU A 140 5.63 0.50 6.89
N ILE A 141 6.45 1.05 7.79
CA ILE A 141 6.63 2.50 7.97
C ILE A 141 7.19 3.15 6.69
N LEU A 142 7.98 2.43 5.91
CA LEU A 142 8.55 2.93 4.65
C LEU A 142 7.53 2.90 3.51
N ILE A 143 6.78 1.81 3.33
CA ILE A 143 5.91 1.59 2.16
C ILE A 143 4.56 2.30 2.32
N PHE A 144 3.87 2.10 3.44
CA PHE A 144 2.46 2.44 3.55
C PHE A 144 2.16 3.94 3.48
N PRO A 145 2.97 4.85 4.01
CA PRO A 145 2.76 6.28 3.79
C PRO A 145 3.28 6.78 2.44
N ALA A 146 4.28 6.10 1.85
CA ALA A 146 4.90 6.55 0.61
C ALA A 146 3.98 6.36 -0.61
N VAL A 147 3.27 5.23 -0.71
CA VAL A 147 2.41 4.93 -1.87
C VAL A 147 1.26 5.93 -2.01
N PRO A 148 0.45 6.24 -0.98
CA PRO A 148 -0.57 7.30 -1.06
C PRO A 148 0.03 8.67 -1.38
N ALA A 149 1.19 9.02 -0.82
CA ALA A 149 1.86 10.29 -1.09
C ALA A 149 2.33 10.41 -2.56
N ILE A 150 2.82 9.32 -3.15
CA ILE A 150 3.16 9.26 -4.57
C ILE A 150 1.91 9.40 -5.43
N ALA A 151 0.83 8.68 -5.09
CA ALA A 151 -0.43 8.75 -5.83
C ALA A 151 -1.02 10.16 -5.84
N ASP A 152 -0.94 10.87 -4.72
CA ASP A 152 -1.38 12.27 -4.62
C ASP A 152 -0.56 13.20 -5.53
N ARG A 153 0.77 13.02 -5.59
CA ARG A 153 1.65 13.78 -6.50
C ARG A 153 1.42 13.49 -7.97
N LEU A 154 0.95 12.28 -8.31
CA LEU A 154 0.61 11.89 -9.68
C LEU A 154 -0.76 12.40 -10.11
N ALA A 155 -1.61 12.71 -9.17
CA ALA A 155 -3.00 13.08 -9.44
C ALA A 155 -3.09 14.47 -10.08
N PRO A 156 -3.84 14.63 -11.18
CA PRO A 156 -4.27 15.94 -11.65
C PRO A 156 -5.14 16.65 -10.59
N ASN A 157 -5.15 17.98 -10.59
CA ASN A 157 -5.77 18.82 -9.55
C ASN A 157 -7.21 18.42 -9.15
N ASP A 158 -7.99 17.83 -10.08
CA ASP A 158 -9.39 17.47 -9.83
C ASP A 158 -9.60 15.96 -9.55
N LYS A 159 -8.54 15.15 -9.48
CA LYS A 159 -8.63 13.67 -9.47
C LYS A 159 -7.93 12.99 -8.30
N SER A 160 -7.47 13.73 -7.30
CA SER A 160 -6.79 13.18 -6.13
C SER A 160 -7.62 12.09 -5.44
N GLY A 161 -8.93 12.30 -5.25
CA GLY A 161 -9.83 11.30 -4.68
C GLY A 161 -9.91 9.98 -5.47
N MET A 162 -9.89 10.05 -6.81
CA MET A 162 -9.87 8.85 -7.66
C MET A 162 -8.55 8.08 -7.51
N TYR A 163 -7.42 8.77 -7.46
CA TYR A 163 -6.10 8.18 -7.30
C TYR A 163 -5.96 7.52 -5.93
N GLN A 164 -6.40 8.18 -4.86
CA GLN A 164 -6.44 7.61 -3.52
C GLN A 164 -7.41 6.42 -3.42
N GLY A 165 -8.54 6.49 -4.12
CA GLY A 165 -9.48 5.38 -4.23
C GLY A 165 -8.86 4.14 -4.87
N LEU A 166 -8.04 4.29 -5.93
CA LEU A 166 -7.31 3.19 -6.56
C LEU A 166 -6.26 2.57 -5.63
N VAL A 167 -5.50 3.40 -4.89
CA VAL A 167 -4.54 2.92 -3.89
C VAL A 167 -5.24 2.12 -2.81
N SER A 168 -6.35 2.64 -2.27
CA SER A 168 -7.16 1.95 -1.25
C SER A 168 -7.77 0.65 -1.80
N GLY A 169 -8.24 0.67 -3.05
CA GLY A 169 -8.73 -0.51 -3.75
C GLY A 169 -7.65 -1.59 -3.90
N ALA A 170 -6.44 -1.22 -4.28
CA ALA A 170 -5.30 -2.13 -4.40
C ALA A 170 -4.91 -2.74 -3.04
N ALA A 171 -4.89 -1.94 -1.97
CA ALA A 171 -4.66 -2.42 -0.62
C ALA A 171 -5.72 -3.45 -0.19
N ASN A 172 -6.99 -3.15 -0.42
CA ASN A 172 -8.09 -4.06 -0.09
C ASN A 172 -8.07 -5.34 -0.94
N ALA A 173 -7.73 -5.24 -2.22
CA ALA A 173 -7.54 -6.40 -3.08
C ALA A 173 -6.42 -7.31 -2.53
N GLY A 174 -5.28 -6.74 -2.12
CA GLY A 174 -4.19 -7.50 -1.49
C GLY A 174 -4.61 -8.17 -0.18
N ARG A 175 -5.36 -7.47 0.67
CA ARG A 175 -5.90 -8.02 1.93
C ARG A 175 -6.90 -9.15 1.70
N THR A 176 -7.65 -9.11 0.60
CA THR A 176 -8.65 -10.15 0.27
C THR A 176 -7.99 -11.36 -0.39
N ILE A 177 -7.08 -11.13 -1.34
CA ILE A 177 -6.41 -12.21 -2.09
C ILE A 177 -5.34 -12.90 -1.22
N GLY A 178 -4.68 -12.15 -0.33
CA GLY A 178 -3.58 -12.65 0.49
C GLY A 178 -3.93 -13.88 1.32
N PRO A 179 -5.00 -13.88 2.14
CA PRO A 179 -5.39 -15.04 2.94
C PRO A 179 -5.71 -16.27 2.09
N LEU A 180 -6.33 -16.08 0.93
CA LEU A 180 -6.62 -17.17 -0.01
C LEU A 180 -5.33 -17.82 -0.53
N LEU A 181 -4.39 -17.03 -1.02
CA LEU A 181 -3.10 -17.52 -1.46
C LEU A 181 -2.30 -18.14 -0.32
N GLY A 182 -2.34 -17.50 0.86
CA GLY A 182 -1.69 -18.00 2.07
C GLY A 182 -2.19 -19.40 2.47
N GLY A 183 -3.50 -19.58 2.52
CA GLY A 183 -4.12 -20.88 2.80
C GLY A 183 -3.75 -21.92 1.76
N LEU A 184 -3.85 -21.61 0.46
CA LEU A 184 -3.49 -22.54 -0.61
C LEU A 184 -2.03 -23.00 -0.52
N PHE A 185 -1.09 -22.10 -0.28
CA PHE A 185 0.33 -22.47 -0.17
C PHE A 185 0.63 -23.17 1.15
N TYR A 186 0.02 -22.74 2.25
CA TYR A 186 0.23 -23.32 3.57
C TYR A 186 -0.32 -24.73 3.68
N ASP A 187 -1.58 -24.93 3.28
CA ASP A 187 -2.27 -26.23 3.39
C ASP A 187 -1.78 -27.22 2.34
N GLY A 188 -1.45 -26.74 1.13
CA GLY A 188 -1.00 -27.59 0.04
C GLY A 188 0.46 -28.01 0.13
N PHE A 189 1.36 -27.12 0.63
CA PHE A 189 2.81 -27.31 0.52
C PHE A 189 3.56 -27.02 1.83
N GLY A 190 2.87 -26.58 2.86
CA GLY A 190 3.44 -26.29 4.17
C GLY A 190 4.04 -24.90 4.34
N PRO A 191 4.46 -24.56 5.59
CA PRO A 191 4.87 -23.19 5.96
C PRO A 191 6.11 -22.70 5.21
N SER A 192 7.07 -23.57 4.92
CA SER A 192 8.30 -23.16 4.23
C SER A 192 8.00 -22.65 2.81
N VAL A 193 7.12 -23.34 2.05
CA VAL A 193 6.75 -22.93 0.69
C VAL A 193 6.01 -21.61 0.72
N LEU A 194 5.12 -21.40 1.70
CA LEU A 194 4.46 -20.10 1.88
C LEU A 194 5.49 -18.98 2.08
N LEU A 195 6.47 -19.15 2.97
CA LEU A 195 7.46 -18.12 3.28
C LEU A 195 8.32 -17.77 2.05
N TYR A 196 8.79 -18.77 1.30
CA TYR A 196 9.52 -18.54 0.05
C TYR A 196 8.63 -17.91 -1.04
N SER A 197 7.36 -18.27 -1.10
CA SER A 197 6.39 -17.64 -2.03
C SER A 197 6.21 -16.16 -1.70
N CYS A 198 6.18 -15.77 -0.42
CA CYS A 198 6.13 -14.37 -0.01
C CYS A 198 7.38 -13.60 -0.48
N ILE A 199 8.58 -14.19 -0.38
CA ILE A 199 9.81 -13.57 -0.91
C ILE A 199 9.68 -13.36 -2.42
N PHE A 200 9.18 -14.35 -3.15
CA PHE A 200 8.98 -14.26 -4.60
C PHE A 200 7.95 -13.19 -4.98
N ILE A 201 6.83 -13.09 -4.26
CA ILE A 201 5.82 -12.04 -4.45
C ILE A 201 6.40 -10.64 -4.18
N CYS A 202 7.26 -10.48 -3.17
CA CYS A 202 7.99 -9.24 -2.95
C CYS A 202 8.90 -8.89 -4.14
N GLY A 203 9.50 -9.88 -4.80
CA GLY A 203 10.26 -9.67 -6.04
C GLY A 203 9.42 -9.04 -7.16
N PHE A 204 8.15 -9.46 -7.32
CA PHE A 204 7.23 -8.79 -8.25
C PHE A 204 6.91 -7.34 -7.84
N ALA A 205 6.78 -7.06 -6.55
CA ALA A 205 6.60 -5.69 -6.09
C ALA A 205 7.80 -4.79 -6.48
N ILE A 206 9.03 -5.29 -6.35
CA ILE A 206 10.25 -4.58 -6.80
C ILE A 206 10.19 -4.29 -8.31
N ILE A 207 9.80 -5.28 -9.13
CA ILE A 207 9.67 -5.12 -10.57
C ILE A 207 8.61 -4.06 -10.91
N CYS A 208 7.46 -4.08 -10.23
CA CYS A 208 6.41 -3.08 -10.42
C CYS A 208 6.91 -1.67 -10.07
N PHE A 209 7.55 -1.49 -8.91
CA PHE A 209 8.06 -0.18 -8.51
C PHE A 209 9.19 0.31 -9.43
N GLY A 210 10.09 -0.58 -9.88
CA GLY A 210 11.12 -0.25 -10.87
C GLY A 210 10.54 0.16 -12.22
N THR A 211 9.49 -0.53 -12.69
CA THR A 211 8.79 -0.19 -13.93
C THR A 211 8.06 1.16 -13.82
N TYR A 212 7.40 1.39 -12.69
CA TYR A 212 6.78 2.68 -12.37
C TYR A 212 7.78 3.84 -12.54
N GLN A 213 8.98 3.70 -11.95
CA GLN A 213 10.02 4.74 -12.03
C GLN A 213 10.50 4.97 -13.47
N ARG A 214 10.68 3.92 -14.25
CA ARG A 214 11.09 4.02 -15.65
C ARG A 214 10.07 4.78 -16.49
N LEU A 215 8.79 4.47 -16.31
CA LEU A 215 7.71 5.18 -17.03
C LEU A 215 7.67 6.67 -16.71
N LEU A 216 7.91 7.07 -15.47
CA LEU A 216 7.98 8.49 -15.10
C LEU A 216 9.15 9.20 -15.76
N ASN A 217 10.34 8.60 -15.75
CA ASN A 217 11.55 9.20 -16.34
C ASN A 217 11.39 9.41 -17.85
N THR A 218 10.85 8.41 -18.58
CA THR A 218 10.61 8.53 -20.03
C THR A 218 9.64 9.67 -20.37
N HIS A 219 8.69 9.97 -19.49
CA HIS A 219 7.77 11.08 -19.69
C HIS A 219 8.40 12.44 -19.50
N HIS A 220 9.22 12.63 -18.48
CA HIS A 220 9.96 13.87 -18.26
C HIS A 220 10.88 14.20 -19.45
N GLU A 221 11.54 13.21 -20.03
CA GLU A 221 12.38 13.41 -21.22
C GLU A 221 11.58 13.83 -22.45
N THR A 222 10.40 13.25 -22.65
CA THR A 222 9.56 13.56 -23.83
C THR A 222 8.94 14.96 -23.74
N GLU A 223 8.63 15.46 -22.57
CA GLU A 223 8.13 16.83 -22.38
C GLU A 223 9.24 17.87 -22.55
N THR A 224 10.43 17.63 -22.02
CA THR A 224 11.57 18.55 -22.19
C THR A 224 12.00 18.69 -23.65
N VAL A 225 11.92 17.63 -24.45
CA VAL A 225 12.21 17.68 -25.91
C VAL A 225 11.15 18.46 -26.68
N LYS A 226 9.88 18.46 -26.23
CA LYS A 226 8.81 19.24 -26.87
C LYS A 226 8.87 20.74 -26.56
N PHE A 227 9.41 21.13 -25.41
CA PHE A 227 9.59 22.55 -25.05
C PHE A 227 10.81 23.20 -25.74
N ASN A 228 11.79 22.41 -26.19
CA ASN A 228 12.99 22.90 -26.86
C ASN A 228 12.89 22.92 -28.41
N LYS A 229 11.72 22.62 -28.97
CA LYS A 229 11.38 22.78 -30.39
C LYS A 229 10.33 23.88 -30.59
#